data_2a47af27c887f8e01b4abc0506d7fcae
#
_entry.id   2a47af27c887f8e01b4abc0506d7fcae
#
_cell.length_a   1.000
_cell.length_b   1.000
_cell.length_c   1.000
_cell.angle_alpha   90.00
_cell.angle_beta   90.00
_cell.angle_gamma   90.00
#
_symmetry.space_group_name_H-M   'P 1'
#
loop_
_entity.id
_entity.type
_entity.pdbx_description
1 polymer ?
#
loop_
_entity_poly.entity_id
_entity_poly.type
_entity_poly.pdbx_seq_one_letter_code
_entity_poly.pdbx_strand_id
1 'polypeptide(L)'
;MTNITLRIHLDELCLSADISQEAIIEVVEYGIVTPLEGDTLSEWVFDLESAHWIKKAIKLNQQLQIDWLATAMVIELMRKQQQLEKENNLLKFRLSRLL
;
A
#
# COMPACT_ATOMS: atom_id res chain seq x y z
N MET A 1 16.55 3.31 -20.00
CA MET A 1 15.14 3.45 -19.62
C MET A 1 15.04 4.02 -18.23
N THR A 2 14.42 5.14 -18.10
CA THR A 2 14.32 5.82 -16.81
C THR A 2 13.06 5.35 -16.09
N ASN A 3 13.23 4.78 -14.91
CA ASN A 3 12.09 4.48 -14.04
C ASN A 3 11.66 5.78 -13.38
N ILE A 4 10.49 6.25 -13.76
CA ILE A 4 9.90 7.42 -13.13
C ILE A 4 9.04 6.92 -11.98
N THR A 5 9.51 7.18 -10.76
CA THR A 5 8.73 6.88 -9.57
C THR A 5 8.01 8.15 -9.15
N LEU A 6 6.68 8.10 -9.12
CA LEU A 6 5.90 9.21 -8.59
C LEU A 6 6.13 9.30 -7.09
N ARG A 7 6.39 10.53 -6.64
CA ARG A 7 6.60 10.82 -5.23
C ARG A 7 5.41 11.61 -4.71
N ILE A 8 4.78 11.06 -3.69
CA ILE A 8 3.60 11.68 -3.09
C ILE A 8 3.95 12.06 -1.66
N HIS A 9 3.87 13.34 -1.36
CA HIS A 9 4.10 13.83 -0.01
C HIS A 9 2.91 13.57 0.88
N LEU A 10 3.16 13.47 2.17
CA LEU A 10 2.12 13.21 3.18
C LEU A 10 0.94 14.18 3.04
N ASP A 11 1.22 15.46 2.89
CA ASP A 11 0.18 16.48 2.79
C ASP A 11 -0.68 16.30 1.55
N GLU A 12 -0.05 15.97 0.41
CA GLU A 12 -0.77 15.72 -0.83
C GLU A 12 -1.70 14.51 -0.69
N LEU A 13 -1.23 13.47 -0.02
CA LEU A 13 -2.01 12.27 0.19
C LEU A 13 -3.22 12.55 1.09
N CYS A 14 -3.03 13.33 2.15
CA CYS A 14 -4.10 13.72 3.04
C CYS A 14 -5.18 14.51 2.31
N LEU A 15 -4.78 15.46 1.45
CA LEU A 15 -5.71 16.29 0.71
C LEU A 15 -6.45 15.51 -0.37
N SER A 16 -5.71 14.70 -1.14
CA SER A 16 -6.28 14.02 -2.31
C SER A 16 -7.23 12.89 -1.95
N ALA A 17 -7.03 12.24 -0.81
CA ALA A 17 -7.80 11.07 -0.42
C ALA A 17 -8.71 11.33 0.78
N ASP A 18 -8.75 12.54 1.29
CA ASP A 18 -9.52 12.92 2.49
C ASP A 18 -9.17 12.00 3.67
N ILE A 19 -7.88 11.86 3.92
CA ILE A 19 -7.34 10.98 4.96
C ILE A 19 -6.67 11.82 6.03
N SER A 20 -6.85 11.43 7.30
CA SER A 20 -6.18 12.12 8.39
C SER A 20 -4.71 11.74 8.46
N GLN A 21 -3.89 12.67 8.93
CA GLN A 21 -2.48 12.45 9.16
C GLN A 21 -2.26 11.33 10.19
N GLU A 22 -3.08 11.29 11.22
CA GLU A 22 -3.02 10.28 12.27
C GLU A 22 -3.19 8.87 11.72
N ALA A 23 -4.11 8.70 10.78
CA ALA A 23 -4.33 7.39 10.15
C ALA A 23 -3.10 6.94 9.36
N ILE A 24 -2.44 7.86 8.66
CA ILE A 24 -1.23 7.53 7.90
C ILE A 24 -0.10 7.15 8.86
N ILE A 25 0.03 7.84 9.98
CA ILE A 25 1.02 7.51 11.00
C ILE A 25 0.81 6.07 11.49
N GLU A 26 -0.43 5.70 11.79
CA GLU A 26 -0.75 4.34 12.24
C GLU A 26 -0.37 3.29 11.18
N VAL A 27 -0.68 3.57 9.93
CA VAL A 27 -0.34 2.67 8.82
C VAL A 27 1.16 2.41 8.74
N VAL A 28 1.96 3.46 8.91
CA VAL A 28 3.42 3.33 8.88
C VAL A 28 3.93 2.63 10.15
N GLU A 29 3.40 2.98 11.31
CA GLU A 29 3.84 2.38 12.58
C GLU A 29 3.56 0.88 12.63
N TYR A 30 2.45 0.44 12.08
CA TYR A 30 2.13 -0.99 12.02
C TYR A 30 2.80 -1.72 10.86
N GLY A 31 3.68 -1.04 10.13
CA GLY A 31 4.47 -1.68 9.08
C GLY A 31 3.69 -2.01 7.81
N ILE A 32 2.51 -1.44 7.63
CA ILE A 32 1.70 -1.69 6.43
C ILE A 32 2.40 -1.13 5.20
N VAL A 33 2.96 0.07 5.30
CA VAL A 33 3.81 0.65 4.27
C VAL A 33 5.02 1.30 4.93
N THR A 34 6.07 1.48 4.13
CA THR A 34 7.28 2.19 4.54
C THR A 34 7.46 3.40 3.63
N PRO A 35 7.69 4.59 4.18
CA PRO A 35 7.98 5.76 3.35
C PRO A 35 9.23 5.51 2.50
N LEU A 36 9.26 6.05 1.28
CA LEU A 36 10.44 5.98 0.42
C LEU A 36 11.61 6.73 1.04
N GLU A 37 11.33 7.89 1.62
CA GLU A 37 12.31 8.72 2.27
C GLU A 37 11.65 9.63 3.28
N GLY A 38 12.45 10.23 4.14
CA GLY A 38 12.02 11.14 5.18
C GLY A 38 12.26 10.59 6.58
N ASP A 39 13.00 11.32 7.39
CA ASP A 39 13.29 10.95 8.78
C ASP A 39 12.22 11.47 9.73
N THR A 40 11.57 12.57 9.35
CA THR A 40 10.50 13.16 10.14
C THR A 40 9.18 13.02 9.41
N LEU A 41 8.10 13.11 10.17
CA LEU A 41 6.73 12.98 9.64
C LEU A 41 6.46 13.90 8.45
N SER A 42 6.89 15.16 8.55
CA SER A 42 6.65 16.14 7.50
C SER A 42 7.45 15.88 6.23
N GLU A 43 8.49 15.04 6.30
CA GLU A 43 9.34 14.71 5.19
C GLU A 43 8.97 13.41 4.48
N TRP A 44 7.99 12.67 5.03
CA TRP A 44 7.60 11.39 4.45
C TRP A 44 7.10 11.55 3.02
N VAL A 45 7.63 10.68 2.16
CA VAL A 45 7.27 10.58 0.75
C VAL A 45 6.91 9.13 0.46
N PHE A 46 5.84 8.93 -0.28
CA PHE A 46 5.35 7.61 -0.64
C PHE A 46 5.33 7.44 -2.15
N ASP A 47 5.50 6.22 -2.61
CA ASP A 47 5.28 5.90 -4.02
C ASP A 47 3.80 5.61 -4.27
N LEU A 48 3.46 5.41 -5.54
CA LEU A 48 2.08 5.19 -5.94
C LEU A 48 1.51 3.90 -5.34
N GLU A 49 2.32 2.86 -5.29
CA GLU A 49 1.90 1.58 -4.71
C GLU A 49 1.61 1.72 -3.22
N SER A 50 2.51 2.38 -2.48
CA SER A 50 2.29 2.65 -1.06
C SER A 50 1.03 3.48 -0.83
N ALA A 51 0.79 4.49 -1.66
CA ALA A 51 -0.42 5.30 -1.57
C ALA A 51 -1.68 4.45 -1.74
N HIS A 52 -1.66 3.51 -2.67
CA HIS A 52 -2.76 2.56 -2.87
C HIS A 52 -3.05 1.75 -1.60
N TRP A 53 -1.99 1.19 -0.99
CA TRP A 53 -2.16 0.38 0.22
C TRP A 53 -2.55 1.19 1.44
N ILE A 54 -2.09 2.44 1.55
CA ILE A 54 -2.51 3.35 2.60
C ILE A 54 -4.02 3.58 2.53
N LYS A 55 -4.53 3.93 1.35
CA LYS A 55 -5.96 4.16 1.14
C LYS A 55 -6.77 2.91 1.46
N LYS A 56 -6.31 1.77 1.00
CA LYS A 56 -6.99 0.49 1.21
C LYS A 56 -7.03 0.11 2.69
N ALA A 57 -5.91 0.27 3.39
CA ALA A 57 -5.81 -0.04 4.81
C ALA A 57 -6.75 0.82 5.64
N ILE A 58 -6.77 2.12 5.38
CA ILE A 58 -7.64 3.05 6.10
C ILE A 58 -9.11 2.72 5.86
N LYS A 59 -9.45 2.43 4.61
CA LYS A 59 -10.82 2.06 4.25
C LYS A 59 -11.26 0.77 4.97
N LEU A 60 -10.41 -0.24 4.99
CA LEU A 60 -10.70 -1.50 5.69
C LEU A 60 -10.86 -1.29 7.19
N ASN A 61 -9.95 -0.55 7.79
CA ASN A 61 -9.99 -0.24 9.22
C ASN A 61 -11.33 0.42 9.60
N GLN A 62 -11.77 1.38 8.79
CA GLN A 62 -13.03 2.09 9.02
C GLN A 62 -14.27 1.24 8.75
N GLN A 63 -14.29 0.54 7.62
CA GLN A 63 -15.46 -0.22 7.20
C GLN A 63 -15.70 -1.47 8.06
N LEU A 64 -14.64 -2.16 8.42
CA LEU A 64 -14.73 -3.38 9.22
C LEU A 64 -14.68 -3.11 10.72
N GLN A 65 -14.34 -1.88 11.11
CA GLN A 65 -14.20 -1.48 12.52
C GLN A 65 -13.26 -2.42 13.28
N ILE A 66 -12.15 -2.76 12.64
CA ILE A 66 -11.08 -3.59 13.21
C ILE A 66 -9.92 -2.70 13.64
N ASP A 67 -9.09 -3.19 14.55
CA ASP A 67 -7.92 -2.44 14.97
C ASP A 67 -6.81 -2.44 13.91
N TRP A 68 -5.77 -1.66 14.13
CA TRP A 68 -4.69 -1.54 13.16
C TRP A 68 -3.86 -2.81 13.03
N LEU A 69 -3.72 -3.59 14.10
CA LEU A 69 -3.01 -4.87 14.02
C LEU A 69 -3.76 -5.83 13.08
N ALA A 70 -5.06 -5.95 13.25
CA ALA A 70 -5.89 -6.78 12.38
C ALA A 70 -5.88 -6.27 10.95
N THR A 71 -5.94 -4.95 10.77
CA THR A 71 -5.86 -4.33 9.44
C THR A 71 -4.54 -4.68 8.76
N ALA A 72 -3.42 -4.61 9.49
CA ALA A 72 -2.11 -4.96 8.95
C ALA A 72 -2.06 -6.41 8.49
N MET A 73 -2.65 -7.32 9.27
CA MET A 73 -2.70 -8.74 8.91
C MET A 73 -3.53 -8.98 7.63
N VAL A 74 -4.67 -8.31 7.52
CA VAL A 74 -5.52 -8.43 6.32
C VAL A 74 -4.79 -7.89 5.09
N ILE A 75 -4.14 -6.75 5.20
CA ILE A 75 -3.38 -6.17 4.09
C ILE A 75 -2.23 -7.09 3.67
N GLU A 76 -1.54 -7.70 4.63
CA GLU A 76 -0.48 -8.65 4.32
C GLU A 76 -1.01 -9.82 3.50
N LEU A 77 -2.14 -10.38 3.90
CA LEU A 77 -2.78 -11.47 3.18
C LEU A 77 -3.21 -11.05 1.78
N MET A 78 -3.75 -9.84 1.63
CA MET A 78 -4.15 -9.33 0.33
C MET A 78 -2.96 -9.14 -0.61
N ARG A 79 -1.84 -8.67 -0.08
CA ARG A 79 -0.61 -8.53 -0.87
C ARG A 79 -0.09 -9.89 -1.34
N LYS A 80 -0.10 -10.88 -0.45
CA LYS A 80 0.30 -12.24 -0.81
C LYS A 80 -0.61 -12.84 -1.87
N GLN A 81 -1.91 -12.61 -1.74
CA GLN A 81 -2.88 -13.08 -2.74
C GLN A 81 -2.61 -12.47 -4.11
N GLN A 82 -2.37 -11.17 -4.17
CA GLN A 82 -2.04 -10.51 -5.44
C GLN A 82 -0.76 -11.07 -6.05
N GLN A 83 0.25 -11.32 -5.22
CA GLN A 83 1.51 -11.90 -5.68
C GLN A 83 1.29 -13.28 -6.28
N LEU A 84 0.52 -14.13 -5.60
CA LEU A 84 0.20 -15.47 -6.06
C LEU A 84 -0.62 -15.45 -7.35
N GLU A 85 -1.55 -14.52 -7.47
CA GLU A 85 -2.35 -14.36 -8.70
C GLU A 85 -1.48 -13.98 -9.89
N LYS A 86 -0.53 -13.06 -9.68
CA LYS A 86 0.42 -12.68 -10.73
C LYS A 86 1.26 -13.86 -11.18
N GLU A 87 1.80 -14.61 -10.23
CA GLU A 87 2.60 -15.80 -10.53
C GLU A 87 1.78 -16.86 -11.26
N ASN A 88 0.56 -17.09 -10.80
CA ASN A 88 -0.34 -18.05 -11.42
C ASN A 88 -0.68 -17.67 -12.85
N ASN A 89 -0.98 -16.40 -13.10
CA ASN A 89 -1.29 -15.91 -14.44
C ASN A 89 -0.07 -16.02 -15.36
N LEU A 90 1.12 -15.73 -14.85
CA LEU A 90 2.35 -15.87 -15.61
C LEU A 90 2.61 -17.33 -15.99
N LEU A 91 2.43 -18.26 -15.06
CA LEU A 91 2.58 -19.68 -15.31
C LEU A 91 1.57 -20.20 -16.32
N LYS A 92 0.32 -19.77 -16.21
CA LYS A 92 -0.71 -20.11 -17.20
C LYS A 92 -0.35 -19.60 -18.59
N PHE A 93 0.15 -18.39 -18.67
CA PHE A 93 0.59 -17.80 -19.93
C PHE A 93 1.73 -18.62 -20.55
N ARG A 94 2.74 -18.95 -19.75
CA ARG A 94 3.86 -19.78 -20.21
C ARG A 94 3.42 -21.15 -20.66
N LEU A 95 2.51 -21.78 -19.91
CA LEU A 95 1.99 -23.09 -20.24
C LEU A 95 1.22 -23.05 -21.56
N SER A 96 0.38 -22.02 -21.76
CA SER A 96 -0.38 -21.89 -22.99
C SER A 96 0.51 -21.73 -24.22
N ARG A 97 1.70 -21.17 -24.07
CA ARG A 97 2.65 -21.03 -25.17
C ARG A 97 3.36 -22.32 -25.51
N LEU A 98 3.41 -23.25 -24.58
CA LEU A 98 4.04 -24.56 -24.79
C LEU A 98 3.08 -25.56 -25.44
N LEU A 99 1.79 -25.33 -25.33
CA LEU A 99 0.76 -26.19 -25.91
C LEU A 99 0.38 -25.71 -27.30
#